data_a527d1fde33ca7593bde5f129f1ac4ec
#
_entry.id   a527d1fde33ca7593bde5f129f1ac4ec
#
_cell.length_a   1.000
_cell.length_b   1.000
_cell.length_c   1.000
_cell.angle_alpha   90.00
_cell.angle_beta   90.00
_cell.angle_gamma   90.00
#
_symmetry.space_group_name_H-M   'P 1'
#
loop_
_entity.id
_entity.type
_entity.pdbx_description
1 polymer ?
#
loop_
_entity_poly.entity_id
_entity_poly.type
_entity_poly.pdbx_seq_one_letter_code
_entity_poly.pdbx_strand_id
1 'polypeptide(L)'
;MISAGELNKRIILQIAQLKQDSYGEPIETWTDIATVWANIITSGGREFYAAQKMNAETTAVIKMRYRAAMHTRFRIKYGNRYFEILSIADPEEHHESLLLSCKEVV
;
A
#
# COMPACT_ATOMS: atom_id res chain seq x y z
N MET A 1 17.44 6.53 3.43
CA MET A 1 18.16 5.35 2.94
C MET A 1 17.53 4.08 3.50
N ILE A 2 17.36 3.08 2.66
CA ILE A 2 16.79 1.81 3.08
C ILE A 2 17.92 0.88 3.50
N SER A 3 17.84 0.38 4.73
CA SER A 3 18.85 -0.56 5.25
C SER A 3 18.64 -1.96 4.69
N ALA A 4 19.71 -2.75 4.61
CA ALA A 4 19.63 -4.13 4.18
C ALA A 4 18.74 -4.91 5.16
N GLY A 5 17.79 -5.67 4.63
CA GLY A 5 16.86 -6.47 5.43
C GLY A 5 15.70 -5.70 6.02
N GLU A 6 15.64 -4.36 5.85
CA GLU A 6 14.51 -3.58 6.34
C GLU A 6 13.21 -3.94 5.63
N LEU A 7 13.28 -4.18 4.32
CA LEU A 7 12.10 -4.56 3.53
C LEU A 7 12.07 -6.08 3.41
N ASN A 8 11.38 -6.74 4.33
CA ASN A 8 11.41 -8.19 4.45
C ASN A 8 10.05 -8.86 4.27
N LYS A 9 9.03 -8.12 3.88
CA LYS A 9 7.70 -8.66 3.60
C LYS A 9 7.41 -8.56 2.10
N ARG A 10 6.87 -9.64 1.53
CA ARG A 10 6.46 -9.64 0.12
C ARG A 10 5.01 -9.22 0.03
N ILE A 11 4.76 -8.15 -0.70
CA ILE A 11 3.41 -7.65 -0.93
C ILE A 11 3.11 -7.63 -2.42
N ILE A 12 1.83 -7.70 -2.74
CA ILE A 12 1.36 -7.63 -4.12
C ILE A 12 0.58 -6.35 -4.29
N LEU A 13 0.95 -5.57 -5.31
CA LEU A 13 0.22 -4.36 -5.68
C LEU A 13 -0.88 -4.76 -6.65
N GLN A 14 -2.12 -4.42 -6.32
CA GLN A 14 -3.28 -4.75 -7.13
C GLN A 14 -4.02 -3.49 -7.54
N ILE A 15 -4.62 -3.52 -8.72
CA ILE A 15 -5.48 -2.43 -9.19
C ILE A 15 -6.84 -2.99 -9.57
N ALA A 16 -7.89 -2.23 -9.28
CA ALA A 16 -9.24 -2.62 -9.62
C ALA A 16 -9.51 -2.37 -11.11
N GLN A 17 -10.19 -3.31 -11.74
CA GLN A 17 -10.70 -3.16 -13.09
C GLN A 17 -12.19 -3.44 -13.09
N LEU A 18 -12.95 -2.61 -13.78
CA LEU A 18 -14.37 -2.85 -13.97
C LEU A 18 -14.55 -3.71 -15.22
N LYS A 19 -15.21 -4.83 -15.07
CA LYS A 19 -15.58 -5.72 -16.16
C LYS A 19 -17.08 -5.90 -16.11
N GLN A 20 -17.66 -6.37 -17.20
CA GLN A 20 -19.08 -6.71 -17.23
C GLN A 20 -19.21 -8.23 -17.16
N ASP A 21 -20.22 -8.69 -16.40
CA ASP A 21 -20.55 -10.10 -16.37
C ASP A 21 -21.36 -10.46 -17.61
N SER A 22 -21.84 -11.71 -17.67
CA SER A 22 -22.62 -12.19 -18.84
C SER A 22 -23.96 -11.48 -18.97
N TYR A 23 -24.42 -10.77 -17.92
CA TYR A 23 -25.65 -10.02 -17.94
C TYR A 23 -25.43 -8.52 -18.13
N GLY A 24 -24.18 -8.09 -18.37
CA GLY A 24 -23.86 -6.70 -18.56
C GLY A 24 -23.72 -5.87 -17.29
N GLU A 25 -23.77 -6.49 -16.12
CA GLU A 25 -23.58 -5.79 -14.86
C GLU A 25 -22.11 -5.55 -14.56
N PRO A 26 -21.75 -4.37 -14.01
CA PRO A 26 -20.36 -4.10 -13.70
C PRO A 26 -19.87 -4.99 -12.54
N ILE A 27 -18.71 -5.62 -12.74
CA ILE A 27 -18.03 -6.40 -11.73
C ILE A 27 -16.65 -5.79 -11.50
N GLU A 28 -16.32 -5.53 -10.24
CA GLU A 28 -14.97 -5.08 -9.88
C GLU A 28 -14.08 -6.30 -9.70
N THR A 29 -12.97 -6.34 -10.45
CA THR A 29 -11.96 -7.39 -10.31
C THR A 29 -10.63 -6.72 -9.98
N TRP A 30 -9.80 -7.43 -9.19
CA TRP A 30 -8.48 -6.96 -8.81
C TRP A 30 -7.42 -7.70 -9.60
N THR A 31 -6.51 -6.95 -10.22
CA THR A 31 -5.44 -7.49 -11.04
C THR A 31 -4.11 -7.23 -10.37
N ASP A 32 -3.27 -8.27 -10.28
CA ASP A 32 -1.93 -8.15 -9.73
C ASP A 32 -1.05 -7.37 -10.70
N ILE A 33 -0.46 -6.28 -10.23
CA ILE A 33 0.42 -5.44 -11.03
C ILE A 33 1.88 -5.81 -10.80
N ALA A 34 2.27 -6.00 -9.53
CA ALA A 34 3.65 -6.28 -9.19
C ALA A 34 3.74 -6.89 -7.81
N THR A 35 4.81 -7.65 -7.57
CA THR A 35 5.17 -8.15 -6.25
C THR A 35 6.45 -7.44 -5.84
N VAL A 36 6.43 -6.79 -4.68
CA VAL A 36 7.57 -6.01 -4.20
C VAL A 36 7.86 -6.34 -2.74
N TRP A 37 9.08 -6.02 -2.32
CA TRP A 37 9.47 -6.12 -0.91
C TRP A 37 9.03 -4.86 -0.17
N ALA A 38 8.58 -5.03 1.07
CA ALA A 38 8.10 -3.93 1.89
C ALA A 38 8.31 -4.22 3.37
N ASN A 39 8.14 -3.19 4.18
CA ASN A 39 8.05 -3.30 5.62
C ASN A 39 6.66 -2.84 6.03
N ILE A 40 6.02 -3.56 6.95
CA ILE A 40 4.67 -3.26 7.43
C ILE A 40 4.76 -2.86 8.90
N ILE A 41 4.38 -1.63 9.21
CA ILE A 41 4.42 -1.07 10.56
C ILE A 41 2.99 -0.90 11.02
N THR A 42 2.60 -1.65 12.07
CA THR A 42 1.22 -1.63 12.58
C THR A 42 1.08 -0.91 13.91
N SER A 43 2.19 -0.60 14.59
CA SER A 43 2.17 0.14 15.84
C SER A 43 3.58 0.58 16.18
N GLY A 44 3.66 1.65 16.98
CA GLY A 44 4.94 2.20 17.39
C GLY A 44 5.66 2.92 16.26
N GLY A 45 6.68 3.67 16.61
CA GLY A 45 7.48 4.37 15.64
C GLY A 45 6.89 5.69 15.18
N ARG A 46 7.80 6.52 14.70
CA ARG A 46 7.48 7.90 14.35
C ARG A 46 6.60 7.99 13.11
N GLU A 47 6.86 7.15 12.12
CA GLU A 47 6.08 7.16 10.88
C GLU A 47 4.63 6.77 11.11
N PHE A 48 4.39 5.79 11.99
CA PHE A 48 3.03 5.35 12.28
C PHE A 48 2.22 6.43 12.96
N TYR A 49 2.79 7.08 13.99
CA TYR A 49 2.09 8.14 14.70
C TYR A 49 1.88 9.37 13.83
N ALA A 50 2.85 9.71 12.98
CA ALA A 50 2.70 10.83 12.06
C ALA A 50 1.57 10.56 11.07
N ALA A 51 1.47 9.34 10.55
CA ALA A 51 0.40 8.96 9.63
C ALA A 51 -0.97 9.04 10.30
N GLN A 52 -1.08 8.60 11.56
CA GLN A 52 -2.34 8.68 12.30
C GLN A 52 -2.77 10.10 12.58
N LYS A 53 -1.84 11.03 12.76
CA LYS A 53 -2.18 12.44 12.88
C LYS A 53 -2.80 13.01 11.62
N MET A 54 -2.32 12.55 10.46
CA MET A 54 -2.84 13.01 9.17
C MET A 54 -4.17 12.33 8.84
N ASN A 55 -4.32 11.06 9.20
CA ASN A 55 -5.54 10.31 8.96
C ASN A 55 -5.72 9.28 10.08
N ALA A 56 -6.71 9.51 10.94
CA ALA A 56 -6.95 8.65 12.10
C ALA A 56 -7.37 7.22 11.73
N GLU A 57 -7.79 6.99 10.50
CA GLU A 57 -8.17 5.65 10.03
C GLU A 57 -6.96 4.77 9.72
N THR A 58 -5.75 5.31 9.73
CA THR A 58 -4.54 4.55 9.45
C THR A 58 -4.37 3.41 10.45
N THR A 59 -4.30 2.18 9.96
CA THR A 59 -4.03 1.00 10.78
C THR A 59 -2.66 0.40 10.50
N ALA A 60 -2.01 0.81 9.42
CA ALA A 60 -0.67 0.34 9.06
C ALA A 60 0.03 1.38 8.19
N VAL A 61 1.35 1.41 8.30
CA VAL A 61 2.20 2.16 7.38
C VAL A 61 3.07 1.14 6.66
N ILE A 62 3.03 1.16 5.34
CA ILE A 62 3.82 0.23 4.53
C ILE A 62 4.93 1.03 3.85
N LYS A 63 6.16 0.62 4.11
CA LYS A 63 7.33 1.23 3.49
C LYS A 63 7.83 0.34 2.37
N MET A 64 8.05 0.91 1.19
CA MET A 64 8.57 0.18 0.04
C MET A 64 9.57 1.05 -0.71
N ARG A 65 10.35 0.44 -1.61
CA ARG A 65 11.21 1.21 -2.48
C ARG A 65 10.40 2.07 -3.42
N TYR A 66 10.94 3.20 -3.80
CA TYR A 66 10.28 4.10 -4.74
C TYR A 66 9.86 3.35 -6.00
N ARG A 67 8.66 3.63 -6.45
CA ARG A 67 8.11 3.12 -7.69
C ARG A 67 7.26 4.21 -8.33
N ALA A 68 7.57 4.55 -9.57
CA ALA A 68 6.77 5.53 -10.29
C ALA A 68 5.34 5.01 -10.51
N ALA A 69 4.42 5.92 -10.76
CA ALA A 69 3.02 5.62 -11.07
C ALA A 69 2.23 4.97 -9.92
N MET A 70 2.70 5.08 -8.68
CA MET A 70 1.92 4.66 -7.52
C MET A 70 0.80 5.68 -7.25
N HIS A 71 -0.39 5.19 -6.90
CA HIS A 71 -1.50 6.06 -6.52
C HIS A 71 -2.42 5.32 -5.54
N THR A 72 -3.34 6.07 -4.93
CA THR A 72 -4.19 5.53 -3.86
C THR A 72 -5.25 4.54 -4.33
N ARG A 73 -5.41 4.37 -5.64
CA ARG A 73 -6.33 3.37 -6.19
C ARG A 73 -5.76 1.95 -6.18
N PHE A 74 -4.45 1.80 -5.94
CA PHE A 74 -3.89 0.48 -5.72
C PHE A 74 -4.35 -0.08 -4.38
N ARG A 75 -4.41 -1.40 -4.31
CA ARG A 75 -4.63 -2.13 -3.07
C ARG A 75 -3.39 -2.98 -2.80
N ILE A 76 -3.08 -3.17 -1.53
CA ILE A 76 -1.95 -4.01 -1.12
C ILE A 76 -2.51 -5.34 -0.64
N LYS A 77 -1.96 -6.43 -1.16
CA LYS A 77 -2.27 -7.77 -0.68
C LYS A 77 -1.03 -8.34 0.01
N TYR A 78 -1.19 -8.79 1.23
CA TYR A 78 -0.14 -9.46 1.99
C TYR A 78 -0.70 -10.74 2.58
N GLY A 79 -0.34 -11.88 1.96
CA GLY A 79 -0.96 -13.16 2.32
C GLY A 79 -2.47 -13.10 2.09
N ASN A 80 -3.24 -13.30 3.16
CA ASN A 80 -4.70 -13.21 3.10
C ASN A 80 -5.23 -11.86 3.58
N ARG A 81 -4.33 -10.88 3.76
CA ARG A 81 -4.68 -9.55 4.27
C ARG A 81 -4.67 -8.55 3.13
N TYR A 82 -5.59 -7.60 3.19
CA TYR A 82 -5.71 -6.54 2.18
C TYR A 82 -5.67 -5.19 2.87
N PHE A 83 -4.97 -4.24 2.25
CA PHE A 83 -4.85 -2.89 2.78
C PHE A 83 -5.26 -1.90 1.71
N GLU A 84 -6.10 -0.97 2.10
CA GLU A 84 -6.48 0.18 1.28
C GLU A 84 -5.47 1.30 1.52
N ILE A 85 -4.98 1.92 0.45
CA ILE A 85 -4.02 3.02 0.56
C ILE A 85 -4.78 4.32 0.76
N LEU A 86 -4.50 5.00 1.88
CA LEU A 86 -5.13 6.26 2.22
C LEU A 86 -4.30 7.44 1.69
N SER A 87 -2.98 7.34 1.77
CA SER A 87 -2.08 8.38 1.26
C SER A 87 -0.72 7.79 0.96
N ILE A 88 0.04 8.50 0.13
CA ILE A 88 1.37 8.09 -0.29
C ILE A 88 2.31 9.26 -0.05
N ALA A 89 3.43 9.01 0.62
CA ALA A 89 4.47 10.01 0.85
C ALA A 89 5.80 9.53 0.29
N ASP A 90 6.52 10.44 -0.35
CA ASP A 90 7.90 10.24 -0.79
C ASP A 90 8.76 11.13 0.11
N PRO A 91 9.40 10.56 1.17
CA PRO A 91 10.11 11.38 2.14
C PRO A 91 11.13 12.27 1.46
N GLU A 92 11.02 13.58 1.72
CA GLU A 92 11.92 14.60 1.19
C GLU A 92 12.04 14.59 -0.34
N GLU A 93 11.10 13.92 -1.02
CA GLU A 93 11.08 13.79 -2.49
C GLU A 93 12.37 13.20 -3.06
N HIS A 94 13.04 12.35 -2.29
CA HIS A 94 14.30 11.72 -2.71
C HIS A 94 14.11 10.57 -3.68
N HIS A 95 12.89 10.08 -3.88
CA HIS A 95 12.61 8.93 -4.74
C HIS A 95 13.41 7.68 -4.35
N GLU A 96 13.64 7.50 -3.05
CA GLU A 96 14.30 6.30 -2.52
C GLU A 96 13.28 5.30 -1.99
N SER A 97 12.26 5.80 -1.31
CA SER A 97 11.22 4.98 -0.69
C SER A 97 9.89 5.69 -0.75
N LEU A 98 8.84 4.91 -0.53
CA LEU A 98 7.49 5.43 -0.36
C LEU A 98 6.93 4.93 0.96
N LEU A 99 6.20 5.81 1.65
CA LEU A 99 5.45 5.47 2.85
C LEU A 99 3.97 5.51 2.50
N LEU A 100 3.33 4.36 2.60
CA LEU A 100 1.92 4.21 2.28
C LEU A 100 1.14 4.16 3.59
N SER A 101 0.32 5.17 3.87
CA SER A 101 -0.60 5.13 5.00
C SER A 101 -1.80 4.31 4.59
N CYS A 102 -2.05 3.23 5.30
CA CYS A 102 -3.03 2.24 4.87
C CYS A 102 -4.03 1.91 5.97
N LYS A 103 -5.18 1.42 5.54
CA LYS A 103 -6.22 0.89 6.40
C LYS A 103 -6.45 -0.55 5.99
N GLU A 104 -6.37 -1.48 6.96
CA GLU A 104 -6.64 -2.88 6.67
C GLU A 104 -8.12 -3.08 6.38
N VAL A 105 -8.40 -3.80 5.30
CA VAL A 105 -9.77 -4.12 4.91
C VAL A 105 -10.15 -5.45 5.55
N VAL A 106 -11.24 -5.45 6.26
CA VAL A 106 -11.72 -6.62 6.99
C VAL A 106 -12.82 -7.31 6.21
#